data_5cb6c031040fa24ab6ffe0f12092893f
#
_entry.id   5cb6c031040fa24ab6ffe0f12092893f
#
_cell.length_a   1.000
_cell.length_b   1.000
_cell.length_c   1.000
_cell.angle_alpha   90.00
_cell.angle_beta   90.00
_cell.angle_gamma   90.00
#
_symmetry.space_group_name_H-M   'P 1'
#
loop_
_entity.id
_entity.type
_entity.pdbx_description
1 polymer ?
#
loop_
_entity_poly.entity_id
_entity_poly.type
_entity_poly.pdbx_seq_one_letter_code
_entity_poly.pdbx_strand_id
1 'polypeptide(L)'
;MSHSANDQLYLCLDQGGHSSRALVFNARGRQLYEARQPLLPEHSADGRIEYPADTLADSLRACVSDILRQSRAQHSRLTAVALATQRSNIVCWDRHTGAALSPIISWQDRRHARWLQQFEAQAERIHQLSGLYLSPHYGASKLRWCLDNLPAVKQAQREGRLMLGPMAAWLVCQLTREGEARADPVNASRTQLWSLPRHDWDTELLDLFDIPRELLPPCVPNLTTYGQLAGADFDLPLNLVSGDQSAALYAYGPLREDTVYVNLGTGAFVSRVTGTEPTYDARLLTSLVLQDPRQATYVLEGTVNGAGAALDWLGEQHGRELAPAQLATWLQTGHDRLPLFLNGVSLSLIHISEPTRPY
;
A
#
# COMPACT_ATOMS: atom_id res chain seq x y z
N MET A 1 -11.50 -30.09 -19.14
CA MET A 1 -11.79 -30.81 -17.86
C MET A 1 -11.94 -29.76 -16.80
N SER A 2 -13.13 -29.56 -16.22
CA SER A 2 -13.34 -28.59 -15.12
C SER A 2 -12.73 -29.20 -13.87
N HIS A 3 -11.62 -28.62 -13.39
CA HIS A 3 -11.08 -28.94 -12.09
C HIS A 3 -12.12 -28.63 -11.00
N SER A 4 -12.25 -29.48 -9.98
CA SER A 4 -13.11 -29.15 -8.84
C SER A 4 -12.59 -27.86 -8.17
N ALA A 5 -13.47 -27.05 -7.57
CA ALA A 5 -13.07 -25.81 -6.87
C ALA A 5 -11.96 -26.05 -5.83
N ASN A 6 -11.86 -27.25 -5.27
CA ASN A 6 -10.80 -27.65 -4.34
C ASN A 6 -9.41 -27.85 -4.98
N ASP A 7 -9.34 -27.94 -6.31
CA ASP A 7 -8.09 -28.16 -7.03
C ASP A 7 -7.43 -26.89 -7.57
N GLN A 8 -8.10 -25.75 -7.42
CA GLN A 8 -7.62 -24.46 -7.91
C GLN A 8 -6.44 -23.93 -7.09
N LEU A 9 -5.51 -23.31 -7.80
CA LEU A 9 -4.35 -22.63 -7.23
C LEU A 9 -4.37 -21.14 -7.59
N TYR A 10 -3.87 -20.34 -6.69
CA TYR A 10 -3.84 -18.87 -6.79
C TYR A 10 -2.40 -18.39 -6.61
N LEU A 11 -1.94 -17.54 -7.52
CA LEU A 11 -0.64 -16.88 -7.40
C LEU A 11 -0.83 -15.53 -6.74
N CYS A 12 -0.11 -15.27 -5.65
CA CYS A 12 -0.08 -13.99 -4.96
C CYS A 12 1.30 -13.36 -5.15
N LEU A 13 1.34 -12.15 -5.71
CA LEU A 13 2.52 -11.31 -5.80
C LEU A 13 2.45 -10.29 -4.66
N ASP A 14 3.52 -10.19 -3.88
CA ASP A 14 3.62 -9.27 -2.75
C ASP A 14 4.87 -8.42 -2.90
N GLN A 15 4.66 -7.12 -3.14
CA GLN A 15 5.72 -6.13 -3.20
C GLN A 15 5.82 -5.43 -1.84
N GLY A 16 6.62 -5.99 -0.95
CA GLY A 16 6.88 -5.48 0.39
C GLY A 16 8.03 -4.48 0.48
N GLY A 17 8.28 -3.95 1.68
CA GLY A 17 9.33 -2.93 1.92
C GLY A 17 10.76 -3.46 1.83
N HIS A 18 10.97 -4.77 2.01
CA HIS A 18 12.29 -5.38 2.06
C HIS A 18 12.47 -6.53 1.08
N SER A 19 11.43 -6.92 0.38
CA SER A 19 11.48 -7.97 -0.64
C SER A 19 10.24 -7.97 -1.51
N SER A 20 10.41 -8.46 -2.73
CA SER A 20 9.32 -8.93 -3.59
C SER A 20 9.14 -10.42 -3.39
N ARG A 21 7.90 -10.90 -3.40
CA ARG A 21 7.57 -12.31 -3.23
C ARG A 21 6.51 -12.76 -4.23
N ALA A 22 6.60 -14.02 -4.62
CA ALA A 22 5.55 -14.72 -5.34
C ALA A 22 5.22 -16.02 -4.58
N LEU A 23 3.95 -16.21 -4.25
CA LEU A 23 3.48 -17.31 -3.42
C LEU A 23 2.32 -18.02 -4.11
N VAL A 24 2.31 -19.34 -4.12
CA VAL A 24 1.18 -20.13 -4.63
C VAL A 24 0.42 -20.73 -3.48
N PHE A 25 -0.88 -20.48 -3.43
CA PHE A 25 -1.80 -21.01 -2.45
C PHE A 25 -2.82 -21.95 -3.10
N ASN A 26 -3.26 -22.97 -2.38
CA ASN A 26 -4.46 -23.71 -2.75
C ASN A 26 -5.75 -23.02 -2.23
N ALA A 27 -6.91 -23.53 -2.64
CA ALA A 27 -8.23 -22.99 -2.23
C ALA A 27 -8.49 -23.04 -0.71
N ARG A 28 -7.66 -23.75 0.07
CA ARG A 28 -7.74 -23.80 1.54
C ARG A 28 -6.78 -22.81 2.21
N GLY A 29 -6.11 -21.95 1.44
CA GLY A 29 -5.13 -20.98 1.97
C GLY A 29 -3.77 -21.59 2.37
N ARG A 30 -3.51 -22.87 2.03
CA ARG A 30 -2.21 -23.50 2.30
C ARG A 30 -1.21 -23.04 1.22
N GLN A 31 -0.10 -22.46 1.64
CA GLN A 31 1.05 -22.14 0.78
C GLN A 31 1.71 -23.42 0.29
N LEU A 32 1.97 -23.50 -1.02
CA LEU A 32 2.60 -24.62 -1.69
C LEU A 32 3.99 -24.29 -2.22
N TYR A 33 4.16 -23.09 -2.76
CA TYR A 33 5.42 -22.61 -3.35
C TYR A 33 5.69 -21.18 -2.93
N GLU A 34 6.96 -20.80 -2.92
CA GLU A 34 7.43 -19.44 -2.67
C GLU A 34 8.67 -19.13 -3.50
N ALA A 35 8.70 -17.93 -4.07
CA ALA A 35 9.88 -17.31 -4.61
C ALA A 35 10.03 -15.92 -4.00
N ARG A 36 11.28 -15.51 -3.68
CA ARG A 36 11.57 -14.26 -2.99
C ARG A 36 12.83 -13.62 -3.57
N GLN A 37 12.77 -12.29 -3.76
CA GLN A 37 13.91 -11.46 -4.12
C GLN A 37 14.07 -10.35 -3.08
N PRO A 38 15.24 -10.20 -2.45
CA PRO A 38 15.51 -9.08 -1.55
C PRO A 38 15.44 -7.76 -2.32
N LEU A 39 14.88 -6.75 -1.69
CA LEU A 39 14.81 -5.39 -2.22
C LEU A 39 14.82 -4.41 -1.05
N LEU A 40 15.76 -3.48 -1.04
CA LEU A 40 15.86 -2.45 -0.01
C LEU A 40 15.70 -1.08 -0.63
N PRO A 41 15.06 -0.12 0.06
CA PRO A 41 15.06 1.26 -0.38
C PRO A 41 16.46 1.87 -0.27
N GLU A 42 16.74 2.81 -1.16
CA GLU A 42 17.88 3.67 -1.09
C GLU A 42 17.59 4.87 -0.18
N HIS A 43 18.48 5.15 0.74
CA HIS A 43 18.38 6.28 1.66
C HIS A 43 19.47 7.29 1.29
N SER A 44 19.08 8.51 0.92
CA SER A 44 20.03 9.57 0.65
C SER A 44 20.31 10.44 1.89
N ALA A 45 21.43 11.14 1.89
CA ALA A 45 21.84 12.01 3.01
C ALA A 45 20.85 13.18 3.26
N ASP A 46 20.08 13.58 2.25
CA ASP A 46 19.04 14.61 2.36
C ASP A 46 17.66 14.05 2.80
N GLY A 47 17.61 12.77 3.21
CA GLY A 47 16.42 12.14 3.77
C GLY A 47 15.42 11.60 2.74
N ARG A 48 15.81 11.49 1.47
CA ARG A 48 14.97 10.83 0.47
C ARG A 48 15.02 9.31 0.68
N ILE A 49 13.89 8.67 0.41
CA ILE A 49 13.73 7.23 0.49
C ILE A 49 13.05 6.74 -0.79
N GLU A 50 13.81 6.02 -1.60
CA GLU A 50 13.43 5.67 -2.97
C GLU A 50 13.78 4.21 -3.28
N TYR A 51 13.11 3.64 -4.27
CA TYR A 51 13.54 2.40 -4.90
C TYR A 51 13.83 2.69 -6.38
N PRO A 52 14.94 2.17 -6.95
CA PRO A 52 15.13 2.16 -8.40
C PRO A 52 13.95 1.41 -9.04
N ALA A 53 13.19 2.09 -9.90
CA ALA A 53 11.93 1.57 -10.41
C ALA A 53 12.12 0.25 -11.19
N ASP A 54 13.09 0.21 -12.11
CA ASP A 54 13.36 -0.98 -12.91
C ASP A 54 13.81 -2.16 -12.04
N THR A 55 14.67 -1.92 -11.06
CA THR A 55 15.12 -2.95 -10.10
C THR A 55 13.94 -3.55 -9.34
N LEU A 56 12.97 -2.73 -8.91
CA LEU A 56 11.77 -3.20 -8.23
C LEU A 56 10.89 -4.04 -9.16
N ALA A 57 10.62 -3.59 -10.38
CA ALA A 57 9.84 -4.35 -11.35
C ALA A 57 10.53 -5.68 -11.73
N ASP A 58 11.85 -5.66 -11.94
CA ASP A 58 12.64 -6.84 -12.26
C ASP A 58 12.66 -7.86 -11.13
N SER A 59 12.66 -7.41 -9.87
CA SER A 59 12.57 -8.31 -8.72
C SER A 59 11.25 -9.09 -8.70
N LEU A 60 10.13 -8.45 -9.04
CA LEU A 60 8.84 -9.13 -9.18
C LEU A 60 8.80 -10.06 -10.39
N ARG A 61 9.33 -9.63 -11.55
CA ARG A 61 9.45 -10.49 -12.73
C ARG A 61 10.29 -11.73 -12.47
N ALA A 62 11.39 -11.59 -11.72
CA ALA A 62 12.21 -12.71 -11.28
C ALA A 62 11.42 -13.67 -10.37
N CYS A 63 10.67 -13.14 -9.40
CA CYS A 63 9.78 -13.96 -8.57
C CYS A 63 8.72 -14.72 -9.40
N VAL A 64 8.11 -14.05 -10.40
CA VAL A 64 7.14 -14.67 -11.31
C VAL A 64 7.81 -15.81 -12.10
N SER A 65 8.97 -15.56 -12.70
CA SER A 65 9.72 -16.58 -13.47
C SER A 65 10.06 -17.79 -12.59
N ASP A 66 10.56 -17.54 -11.37
CA ASP A 66 10.95 -18.59 -10.44
C ASP A 66 9.75 -19.42 -9.98
N ILE A 67 8.64 -18.79 -9.64
CA ILE A 67 7.44 -19.49 -9.14
C ILE A 67 6.78 -20.31 -10.26
N LEU A 68 6.72 -19.77 -11.48
CA LEU A 68 6.19 -20.53 -12.63
C LEU A 68 7.05 -21.75 -12.94
N ARG A 69 8.37 -21.64 -12.83
CA ARG A 69 9.28 -22.81 -12.97
C ARG A 69 9.04 -23.85 -11.87
N GLN A 70 8.94 -23.43 -10.60
CA GLN A 70 8.69 -24.34 -9.47
C GLN A 70 7.32 -25.03 -9.58
N SER A 71 6.29 -24.32 -10.02
CA SER A 71 4.91 -24.81 -10.10
C SER A 71 4.54 -25.42 -11.46
N ARG A 72 5.50 -25.67 -12.36
CA ARG A 72 5.27 -26.09 -13.75
C ARG A 72 4.30 -27.23 -13.89
N ALA A 73 4.40 -28.26 -13.03
CA ALA A 73 3.49 -29.41 -13.04
C ALA A 73 2.04 -29.06 -12.64
N GLN A 74 1.80 -27.86 -12.13
CA GLN A 74 0.53 -27.39 -11.62
C GLN A 74 -0.07 -26.22 -12.44
N HIS A 75 0.52 -25.84 -13.57
CA HIS A 75 0.07 -24.67 -14.36
C HIS A 75 -1.41 -24.76 -14.74
N SER A 76 -1.91 -25.95 -15.11
CA SER A 76 -3.33 -26.14 -15.43
C SER A 76 -4.29 -25.90 -14.28
N ARG A 77 -3.78 -25.76 -13.06
CA ARG A 77 -4.55 -25.49 -11.83
C ARG A 77 -4.44 -24.03 -11.39
N LEU A 78 -3.46 -23.26 -11.89
CA LEU A 78 -3.34 -21.83 -11.61
C LEU A 78 -4.48 -21.10 -12.33
N THR A 79 -5.33 -20.41 -11.57
CA THR A 79 -6.57 -19.81 -12.11
C THR A 79 -6.60 -18.30 -12.04
N ALA A 80 -5.86 -17.70 -11.13
CA ALA A 80 -5.82 -16.24 -10.98
C ALA A 80 -4.55 -15.77 -10.26
N VAL A 81 -4.22 -14.49 -10.50
CA VAL A 81 -3.16 -13.75 -9.83
C VAL A 81 -3.74 -12.63 -8.99
N ALA A 82 -3.16 -12.41 -7.82
CA ALA A 82 -3.37 -11.24 -6.99
C ALA A 82 -2.04 -10.47 -6.83
N LEU A 83 -2.11 -9.13 -6.80
CA LEU A 83 -0.98 -8.25 -6.52
C LEU A 83 -1.29 -7.42 -5.27
N ALA A 84 -0.48 -7.57 -4.23
CA ALA A 84 -0.46 -6.72 -3.06
C ALA A 84 0.79 -5.84 -3.07
N THR A 85 0.65 -4.55 -2.75
CA THR A 85 1.78 -3.62 -2.75
C THR A 85 1.81 -2.77 -1.49
N GLN A 86 2.98 -2.24 -1.16
CA GLN A 86 3.08 -1.12 -0.22
C GLN A 86 2.17 0.01 -0.69
N ARG A 87 1.38 0.56 0.23
CA ARG A 87 0.51 1.71 -0.06
C ARG A 87 1.31 3.02 -0.05
N SER A 88 0.78 4.06 -0.68
CA SER A 88 1.35 5.43 -0.70
C SER A 88 2.69 5.60 -1.42
N ASN A 89 3.24 4.56 -2.02
CA ASN A 89 4.36 4.67 -2.93
C ASN A 89 3.88 5.19 -4.28
N ILE A 90 4.65 6.10 -4.89
CA ILE A 90 4.29 6.73 -6.17
C ILE A 90 5.44 6.60 -7.17
N VAL A 91 5.08 6.74 -8.45
CA VAL A 91 6.02 6.79 -9.57
C VAL A 91 5.44 7.59 -10.73
N CYS A 92 6.32 8.15 -11.56
CA CYS A 92 6.01 8.78 -12.84
C CYS A 92 6.59 7.92 -13.96
N TRP A 93 5.83 7.73 -15.04
CA TRP A 93 6.26 6.90 -16.18
C TRP A 93 5.75 7.43 -17.52
N ASP A 94 6.35 6.94 -18.59
CA ASP A 94 5.90 7.19 -19.94
C ASP A 94 4.70 6.28 -20.27
N ARG A 95 3.54 6.87 -20.64
CA ARG A 95 2.31 6.13 -20.89
C ARG A 95 2.34 5.20 -22.08
N HIS A 96 3.26 5.43 -23.03
CA HIS A 96 3.37 4.65 -24.26
C HIS A 96 4.35 3.49 -24.12
N THR A 97 5.43 3.70 -23.37
CA THR A 97 6.50 2.70 -23.24
C THR A 97 6.46 1.97 -21.91
N GLY A 98 5.77 2.51 -20.90
CA GLY A 98 5.81 2.01 -19.53
C GLY A 98 7.12 2.32 -18.80
N ALA A 99 8.10 2.97 -19.43
CA ALA A 99 9.38 3.28 -18.84
C ALA A 99 9.24 4.27 -17.68
N ALA A 100 9.87 3.99 -16.54
CA ALA A 100 9.86 4.89 -15.40
C ALA A 100 10.62 6.18 -15.71
N LEU A 101 10.04 7.31 -15.32
CA LEU A 101 10.61 8.67 -15.46
C LEU A 101 11.03 9.24 -14.09
N SER A 102 10.75 8.51 -13.03
CA SER A 102 11.19 8.80 -11.65
C SER A 102 11.58 7.51 -10.94
N PRO A 103 12.35 7.57 -9.85
CA PRO A 103 12.36 6.47 -8.90
C PRO A 103 10.95 6.25 -8.32
N ILE A 104 10.73 5.09 -7.70
CA ILE A 104 9.57 4.89 -6.84
C ILE A 104 9.85 5.61 -5.53
N ILE A 105 9.06 6.65 -5.24
CA ILE A 105 9.19 7.42 -4.01
C ILE A 105 8.39 6.72 -2.92
N SER A 106 9.10 6.32 -1.85
CA SER A 106 8.54 5.55 -0.73
C SER A 106 7.49 6.35 0.04
N TRP A 107 6.56 5.64 0.68
CA TRP A 107 5.63 6.19 1.66
C TRP A 107 6.34 6.85 2.85
N GLN A 108 7.55 6.40 3.19
CA GLN A 108 8.39 6.94 4.26
C GLN A 108 9.03 8.28 3.90
N ASP A 109 9.15 8.60 2.61
CA ASP A 109 9.75 9.82 2.12
C ASP A 109 8.92 11.04 2.49
N ARG A 110 9.59 12.07 2.96
CA ARG A 110 8.95 13.29 3.46
C ARG A 110 9.28 14.54 2.64
N ARG A 111 9.84 14.35 1.45
CA ARG A 111 10.06 15.50 0.57
C ARG A 111 8.76 16.27 0.39
N HIS A 112 8.83 17.57 0.21
CA HIS A 112 7.68 18.46 0.11
C HIS A 112 6.82 18.62 1.38
N ALA A 113 7.26 18.14 2.55
CA ALA A 113 6.51 18.32 3.80
C ALA A 113 6.23 19.79 4.11
N ARG A 114 7.21 20.68 3.86
CA ARG A 114 7.02 22.16 4.05
C ARG A 114 5.99 22.74 3.07
N TRP A 115 5.95 22.24 1.85
CA TRP A 115 4.99 22.68 0.86
C TRP A 115 3.54 22.38 1.26
N LEU A 116 3.31 21.30 2.00
CA LEU A 116 1.98 20.92 2.49
C LEU A 116 1.43 21.91 3.53
N GLN A 117 2.27 22.65 4.25
CA GLN A 117 1.83 23.60 5.29
C GLN A 117 0.89 24.67 4.76
N GLN A 118 1.00 25.05 3.49
CA GLN A 118 0.09 26.01 2.88
C GLN A 118 -1.36 25.53 2.82
N PHE A 119 -1.63 24.25 2.98
CA PHE A 119 -2.96 23.61 2.92
C PHE A 119 -3.53 23.28 4.29
N GLU A 120 -2.93 23.76 5.38
CA GLU A 120 -3.44 23.48 6.74
C GLU A 120 -4.88 23.96 6.94
N ALA A 121 -5.26 25.08 6.31
CA ALA A 121 -6.63 25.58 6.36
C ALA A 121 -7.66 24.65 5.66
N GLN A 122 -7.21 23.79 4.74
CA GLN A 122 -8.03 22.82 4.01
C GLN A 122 -7.94 21.41 4.60
N ALA A 123 -7.20 21.20 5.69
CA ALA A 123 -6.92 19.88 6.26
C ALA A 123 -8.21 19.09 6.59
N GLU A 124 -9.22 19.75 7.17
CA GLU A 124 -10.51 19.12 7.45
C GLU A 124 -11.24 18.72 6.16
N ARG A 125 -11.23 19.58 5.14
CA ARG A 125 -11.85 19.27 3.84
C ARG A 125 -11.15 18.11 3.15
N ILE A 126 -9.82 18.07 3.18
CA ILE A 126 -9.03 16.97 2.65
C ILE A 126 -9.41 15.67 3.37
N HIS A 127 -9.54 15.69 4.71
CA HIS A 127 -9.95 14.53 5.50
C HIS A 127 -11.36 14.06 5.12
N GLN A 128 -12.32 14.96 4.96
CA GLN A 128 -13.69 14.62 4.54
C GLN A 128 -13.75 13.95 3.17
N LEU A 129 -12.95 14.39 2.21
CA LEU A 129 -12.94 13.84 0.86
C LEU A 129 -12.14 12.52 0.78
N SER A 130 -10.95 12.49 1.36
CA SER A 130 -9.99 11.40 1.20
C SER A 130 -9.98 10.38 2.34
N GLY A 131 -10.54 10.72 3.51
CA GLY A 131 -10.42 9.95 4.75
C GLY A 131 -9.03 10.05 5.42
N LEU A 132 -8.13 10.87 4.88
CA LEU A 132 -6.73 10.95 5.28
C LEU A 132 -6.40 12.31 5.88
N TYR A 133 -5.48 12.34 6.84
CA TYR A 133 -4.91 13.60 7.32
C TYR A 133 -3.98 14.21 6.28
N LEU A 134 -3.83 15.54 6.28
CA LEU A 134 -2.82 16.21 5.49
C LEU A 134 -1.42 15.77 5.94
N SER A 135 -0.71 15.03 5.09
CA SER A 135 0.59 14.44 5.46
C SER A 135 1.45 14.16 4.23
N PRO A 136 2.77 14.36 4.32
CA PRO A 136 3.72 13.97 3.27
C PRO A 136 3.85 12.45 3.08
N HIS A 137 3.26 11.67 3.96
CA HIS A 137 3.17 10.22 3.83
C HIS A 137 2.49 9.82 2.51
N TYR A 138 1.47 10.57 2.10
CA TYR A 138 0.63 10.24 0.94
C TYR A 138 1.21 10.75 -0.39
N GLY A 139 0.55 10.35 -1.50
CA GLY A 139 1.09 10.54 -2.84
C GLY A 139 1.12 11.97 -3.36
N ALA A 140 0.10 12.79 -3.06
CA ALA A 140 -0.13 14.10 -3.70
C ALA A 140 1.10 15.02 -3.69
N SER A 141 1.69 15.26 -2.51
CA SER A 141 2.87 16.14 -2.39
C SER A 141 4.10 15.61 -3.13
N LYS A 142 4.27 14.29 -3.15
CA LYS A 142 5.39 13.63 -3.85
C LYS A 142 5.21 13.69 -5.37
N LEU A 143 3.99 13.49 -5.86
CA LEU A 143 3.65 13.64 -7.28
C LEU A 143 3.85 15.08 -7.74
N ARG A 144 3.38 16.06 -6.95
CA ARG A 144 3.62 17.49 -7.24
C ARG A 144 5.12 17.79 -7.27
N TRP A 145 5.88 17.27 -6.32
CA TRP A 145 7.33 17.43 -6.31
C TRP A 145 7.99 16.88 -7.60
N CYS A 146 7.55 15.73 -8.10
CA CYS A 146 8.06 15.15 -9.35
C CYS A 146 7.79 16.08 -10.54
N LEU A 147 6.57 16.63 -10.65
CA LEU A 147 6.19 17.59 -11.67
C LEU A 147 7.06 18.87 -11.62
N ASP A 148 7.41 19.33 -10.42
CA ASP A 148 8.19 20.56 -10.23
C ASP A 148 9.70 20.38 -10.38
N ASN A 149 10.23 19.16 -10.13
CA ASN A 149 11.68 19.03 -9.95
C ASN A 149 12.35 18.06 -10.93
N LEU A 150 11.62 17.12 -11.55
CA LEU A 150 12.25 16.13 -12.41
C LEU A 150 12.22 16.55 -13.90
N PRO A 151 13.38 16.77 -14.55
CA PRO A 151 13.43 17.20 -15.95
C PRO A 151 12.74 16.21 -16.91
N ALA A 152 12.92 14.90 -16.71
CA ALA A 152 12.29 13.86 -17.53
C ALA A 152 10.76 13.89 -17.42
N VAL A 153 10.23 14.10 -16.20
CA VAL A 153 8.79 14.24 -15.94
C VAL A 153 8.21 15.47 -16.63
N LYS A 154 8.88 16.63 -16.49
CA LYS A 154 8.48 17.87 -17.15
C LYS A 154 8.48 17.73 -18.67
N GLN A 155 9.48 17.07 -19.23
CA GLN A 155 9.56 16.84 -20.66
C GLN A 155 8.43 15.95 -21.14
N ALA A 156 8.21 14.81 -20.50
CA ALA A 156 7.13 13.88 -20.84
C ALA A 156 5.75 14.54 -20.71
N GLN A 157 5.54 15.41 -19.72
CA GLN A 157 4.31 16.19 -19.58
C GLN A 157 4.07 17.10 -20.78
N ARG A 158 5.08 17.89 -21.18
CA ARG A 158 4.97 18.77 -22.37
C ARG A 158 4.70 18.02 -23.66
N GLU A 159 5.20 16.79 -23.76
CA GLU A 159 5.02 15.91 -24.92
C GLU A 159 3.74 15.07 -24.85
N GLY A 160 2.91 15.22 -23.81
CA GLY A 160 1.67 14.48 -23.62
C GLY A 160 1.88 12.97 -23.33
N ARG A 161 3.09 12.58 -22.94
CA ARG A 161 3.47 11.18 -22.69
C ARG A 161 3.48 10.80 -21.21
N LEU A 162 3.35 11.78 -20.31
CA LEU A 162 3.43 11.53 -18.88
C LEU A 162 2.19 10.79 -18.38
N MET A 163 2.43 9.80 -17.52
CA MET A 163 1.49 9.25 -16.57
C MET A 163 2.15 9.20 -15.19
N LEU A 164 1.36 9.35 -14.14
CA LEU A 164 1.84 9.33 -12.76
C LEU A 164 0.76 8.77 -11.84
N GLY A 165 1.16 8.26 -10.67
CA GLY A 165 0.18 7.72 -9.73
C GLY A 165 0.76 6.72 -8.74
N PRO A 166 -0.10 5.87 -8.14
CA PRO A 166 0.36 4.83 -7.23
C PRO A 166 1.24 3.81 -7.95
N MET A 167 2.29 3.36 -7.27
CA MET A 167 3.20 2.31 -7.75
C MET A 167 2.46 1.07 -8.26
N ALA A 168 1.37 0.68 -7.59
CA ALA A 168 0.57 -0.47 -7.99
C ALA A 168 0.06 -0.38 -9.45
N ALA A 169 -0.40 0.80 -9.87
CA ALA A 169 -0.90 1.01 -11.24
C ALA A 169 0.22 0.86 -12.29
N TRP A 170 1.42 1.33 -11.99
CA TRP A 170 2.58 1.13 -12.84
C TRP A 170 3.02 -0.35 -12.87
N LEU A 171 2.98 -1.04 -11.73
CA LEU A 171 3.30 -2.47 -11.67
C LEU A 171 2.29 -3.32 -12.47
N VAL A 172 1.01 -2.95 -12.50
CA VAL A 172 0.03 -3.58 -13.40
C VAL A 172 0.51 -3.48 -14.85
N CYS A 173 0.92 -2.29 -15.30
CA CYS A 173 1.49 -2.10 -16.63
C CYS A 173 2.75 -2.95 -16.87
N GLN A 174 3.62 -3.10 -15.87
CA GLN A 174 4.88 -3.85 -15.96
C GLN A 174 4.72 -5.37 -15.94
N LEU A 175 3.64 -5.87 -15.36
CA LEU A 175 3.43 -7.30 -15.07
C LEU A 175 2.37 -7.93 -15.95
N THR A 176 1.64 -7.15 -16.76
CA THR A 176 0.61 -7.69 -17.69
C THR A 176 1.07 -7.63 -19.13
N ARG A 177 0.57 -8.55 -19.97
CA ARG A 177 0.85 -8.60 -21.41
C ARG A 177 0.30 -7.37 -22.14
N GLU A 178 -0.83 -6.85 -21.68
CA GLU A 178 -1.50 -5.69 -22.25
C GLU A 178 -0.74 -4.40 -22.00
N GLY A 179 0.03 -4.33 -20.90
CA GLY A 179 0.83 -3.16 -20.56
C GLY A 179 0.03 -1.90 -20.23
N GLU A 180 -1.26 -2.04 -19.92
CA GLU A 180 -2.14 -0.92 -19.58
C GLU A 180 -2.07 -0.60 -18.07
N ALA A 181 -1.87 0.68 -17.74
CA ALA A 181 -1.89 1.12 -16.37
C ALA A 181 -3.33 1.33 -15.89
N ARG A 182 -3.70 0.66 -14.79
CA ARG A 182 -4.99 0.80 -14.10
C ARG A 182 -4.74 0.90 -12.61
N ALA A 183 -5.30 1.91 -11.96
CA ALA A 183 -5.23 2.05 -10.51
C ALA A 183 -6.35 1.26 -9.86
N ASP A 184 -6.06 0.67 -8.72
CA ASP A 184 -7.07 0.14 -7.81
C ASP A 184 -7.46 1.19 -6.76
N PRO A 185 -8.69 1.16 -6.23
CA PRO A 185 -9.18 2.18 -5.30
C PRO A 185 -8.43 2.21 -3.97
N VAL A 186 -7.90 1.09 -3.50
CA VAL A 186 -7.14 1.02 -2.23
C VAL A 186 -5.83 1.79 -2.33
N ASN A 187 -5.07 1.61 -3.41
CA ASN A 187 -3.84 2.38 -3.62
C ASN A 187 -4.12 3.81 -4.09
N ALA A 188 -5.16 4.03 -4.93
CA ALA A 188 -5.57 5.35 -5.36
C ALA A 188 -5.97 6.24 -4.18
N SER A 189 -6.76 5.72 -3.22
CA SER A 189 -7.17 6.46 -2.03
C SER A 189 -5.98 6.94 -1.19
N ARG A 190 -4.85 6.22 -1.20
CA ARG A 190 -3.64 6.59 -0.47
C ARG A 190 -2.78 7.66 -1.16
N THR A 191 -3.25 8.22 -2.26
CA THR A 191 -2.59 9.37 -2.90
C THR A 191 -3.03 10.72 -2.34
N GLN A 192 -4.12 10.81 -1.59
CA GLN A 192 -4.84 12.06 -1.25
C GLN A 192 -5.47 12.79 -2.46
N LEU A 193 -5.65 12.09 -3.58
CA LEU A 193 -6.24 12.64 -4.80
C LEU A 193 -7.56 11.94 -5.16
N TRP A 194 -7.95 10.93 -4.38
CA TRP A 194 -9.09 10.07 -4.63
C TRP A 194 -10.18 10.28 -3.58
N SER A 195 -11.42 10.39 -4.03
CA SER A 195 -12.59 10.67 -3.16
C SER A 195 -13.22 9.37 -2.66
N LEU A 196 -13.27 9.18 -1.34
CA LEU A 196 -13.99 8.06 -0.74
C LEU A 196 -15.50 8.07 -1.11
N PRO A 197 -16.21 9.22 -1.06
CA PRO A 197 -17.64 9.24 -1.42
C PRO A 197 -17.95 9.07 -2.90
N ARG A 198 -17.02 9.48 -3.80
CA ARG A 198 -17.25 9.45 -5.25
C ARG A 198 -16.70 8.22 -5.95
N HIS A 199 -15.81 7.49 -5.28
CA HIS A 199 -15.08 6.34 -5.82
C HIS A 199 -14.32 6.63 -7.11
N ASP A 200 -13.75 7.85 -7.22
CA ASP A 200 -12.88 8.26 -8.33
C ASP A 200 -11.91 9.37 -7.88
N TRP A 201 -11.00 9.73 -8.76
CA TRP A 201 -10.13 10.88 -8.60
C TRP A 201 -10.97 12.16 -8.39
N ASP A 202 -10.67 12.90 -7.33
CA ASP A 202 -11.48 14.04 -6.91
C ASP A 202 -10.98 15.34 -7.52
N THR A 203 -11.84 16.05 -8.24
CA THR A 203 -11.46 17.29 -8.93
C THR A 203 -11.02 18.39 -7.95
N GLU A 204 -11.65 18.48 -6.77
CA GLU A 204 -11.29 19.49 -5.76
C GLU A 204 -9.89 19.21 -5.18
N LEU A 205 -9.56 17.94 -4.91
CA LEU A 205 -8.22 17.54 -4.45
C LEU A 205 -7.18 17.70 -5.56
N LEU A 206 -7.52 17.37 -6.80
CA LEU A 206 -6.64 17.54 -7.94
C LEU A 206 -6.29 19.01 -8.18
N ASP A 207 -7.28 19.89 -8.16
CA ASP A 207 -7.11 21.33 -8.29
C ASP A 207 -6.28 21.90 -7.13
N LEU A 208 -6.57 21.46 -5.89
CA LEU A 208 -5.86 21.87 -4.70
C LEU A 208 -4.35 21.56 -4.76
N PHE A 209 -4.00 20.36 -5.22
CA PHE A 209 -2.60 19.95 -5.33
C PHE A 209 -1.98 20.22 -6.71
N ASP A 210 -2.70 20.86 -7.60
CA ASP A 210 -2.28 21.22 -8.97
C ASP A 210 -1.76 20.00 -9.76
N ILE A 211 -2.59 18.93 -9.79
CA ILE A 211 -2.29 17.68 -10.52
C ILE A 211 -3.36 17.47 -11.58
N PRO A 212 -2.99 17.57 -12.89
CA PRO A 212 -3.93 17.36 -13.98
C PRO A 212 -4.51 15.93 -13.99
N ARG A 213 -5.84 15.83 -14.14
CA ARG A 213 -6.58 14.54 -14.12
C ARG A 213 -6.10 13.57 -15.20
N GLU A 214 -5.74 14.08 -16.37
CA GLU A 214 -5.28 13.30 -17.52
C GLU A 214 -3.94 12.60 -17.33
N LEU A 215 -3.19 12.98 -16.30
CA LEU A 215 -1.93 12.33 -15.94
C LEU A 215 -2.13 11.07 -15.09
N LEU A 216 -3.33 10.89 -14.52
CA LEU A 216 -3.63 9.76 -13.65
C LEU A 216 -4.27 8.60 -14.44
N PRO A 217 -3.93 7.34 -14.12
CA PRO A 217 -4.57 6.19 -14.74
C PRO A 217 -6.05 6.09 -14.39
N PRO A 218 -6.87 5.43 -15.22
CA PRO A 218 -8.23 5.09 -14.83
C PRO A 218 -8.24 4.23 -13.57
N CYS A 219 -9.17 4.51 -12.66
CA CYS A 219 -9.36 3.72 -11.45
C CYS A 219 -10.47 2.69 -11.71
N VAL A 220 -10.19 1.43 -11.41
CA VAL A 220 -11.10 0.29 -11.61
C VAL A 220 -11.21 -0.51 -10.30
N PRO A 221 -12.31 -1.25 -10.04
CA PRO A 221 -12.46 -2.02 -8.82
C PRO A 221 -11.25 -2.92 -8.52
N ASN A 222 -10.94 -3.12 -7.22
CA ASN A 222 -9.85 -4.02 -6.82
C ASN A 222 -10.01 -5.42 -7.40
N LEU A 223 -11.24 -5.93 -7.43
CA LEU A 223 -11.59 -7.24 -7.97
C LEU A 223 -12.12 -7.08 -9.40
N THR A 224 -11.23 -7.11 -10.37
CA THR A 224 -11.51 -7.07 -11.81
C THR A 224 -10.31 -7.65 -12.57
N THR A 225 -10.48 -7.95 -13.86
CA THR A 225 -9.34 -8.39 -14.68
C THR A 225 -8.51 -7.19 -15.12
N TYR A 226 -7.27 -7.13 -14.65
CA TYR A 226 -6.30 -6.09 -14.99
C TYR A 226 -5.50 -6.40 -16.25
N GLY A 227 -5.44 -7.67 -16.65
CA GLY A 227 -4.73 -8.20 -17.82
C GLY A 227 -4.21 -9.61 -17.54
N GLN A 228 -3.52 -10.18 -18.53
CA GLN A 228 -2.88 -11.50 -18.43
C GLN A 228 -1.45 -11.35 -17.89
N LEU A 229 -1.05 -12.19 -16.96
CA LEU A 229 0.30 -12.13 -16.39
C LEU A 229 1.37 -12.32 -17.46
N ALA A 230 2.26 -11.37 -17.60
CA ALA A 230 3.45 -11.49 -18.45
C ALA A 230 4.39 -12.58 -17.89
N GLY A 231 5.06 -13.30 -18.80
CA GLY A 231 5.95 -14.41 -18.44
C GLY A 231 5.26 -15.77 -18.28
N ALA A 232 3.92 -15.83 -18.16
CA ALA A 232 3.18 -17.07 -18.33
C ALA A 232 2.93 -17.37 -19.82
N ASP A 233 3.09 -18.62 -20.25
CA ASP A 233 2.82 -19.11 -21.61
C ASP A 233 1.38 -19.65 -21.77
N PHE A 234 0.55 -19.44 -20.76
CA PHE A 234 -0.87 -19.79 -20.69
C PHE A 234 -1.68 -18.61 -20.13
N ASP A 235 -3.01 -18.72 -20.20
CA ASP A 235 -3.89 -17.67 -19.67
C ASP A 235 -3.88 -17.70 -18.14
N LEU A 236 -3.38 -16.62 -17.55
CA LEU A 236 -3.30 -16.45 -16.11
C LEU A 236 -3.63 -14.99 -15.75
N PRO A 237 -4.92 -14.69 -15.49
CA PRO A 237 -5.37 -13.33 -15.32
C PRO A 237 -4.97 -12.75 -13.95
N LEU A 238 -4.50 -11.49 -13.95
CA LEU A 238 -4.36 -10.67 -12.76
C LEU A 238 -5.76 -10.11 -12.39
N ASN A 239 -6.39 -10.70 -11.39
CA ASN A 239 -7.79 -10.42 -11.04
C ASN A 239 -8.00 -9.62 -9.78
N LEU A 240 -6.93 -9.36 -9.02
CA LEU A 240 -7.00 -8.58 -7.79
C LEU A 240 -5.74 -7.74 -7.64
N VAL A 241 -5.92 -6.43 -7.42
CA VAL A 241 -4.85 -5.53 -7.00
C VAL A 241 -5.30 -4.80 -5.74
N SER A 242 -4.43 -4.75 -4.72
CA SER A 242 -4.74 -4.12 -3.44
C SER A 242 -3.47 -3.65 -2.72
N GLY A 243 -3.67 -2.92 -1.62
CA GLY A 243 -2.60 -2.59 -0.69
C GLY A 243 -2.34 -3.72 0.31
N ASP A 244 -1.09 -3.88 0.72
CA ASP A 244 -0.62 -4.91 1.67
C ASP A 244 -1.39 -4.91 3.00
N GLN A 245 -1.58 -3.75 3.62
CA GLN A 245 -2.29 -3.62 4.89
C GLN A 245 -3.79 -3.92 4.75
N SER A 246 -4.41 -3.59 3.62
CA SER A 246 -5.80 -3.93 3.34
C SER A 246 -5.97 -5.43 3.11
N ALA A 247 -5.05 -6.04 2.35
CA ALA A 247 -5.04 -7.49 2.13
C ALA A 247 -4.82 -8.28 3.44
N ALA A 248 -3.98 -7.77 4.35
CA ALA A 248 -3.69 -8.42 5.62
C ALA A 248 -4.92 -8.60 6.52
N LEU A 249 -5.95 -7.75 6.40
CA LEU A 249 -7.17 -7.89 7.18
C LEU A 249 -7.90 -9.20 6.88
N TYR A 250 -7.80 -9.72 5.65
CA TYR A 250 -8.42 -10.97 5.23
C TYR A 250 -7.65 -12.23 5.68
N ALA A 251 -6.51 -12.09 6.38
CA ALA A 251 -5.74 -13.24 6.87
C ALA A 251 -6.54 -14.16 7.82
N TYR A 252 -7.59 -13.61 8.44
CA TYR A 252 -8.47 -14.34 9.37
C TYR A 252 -9.82 -14.74 8.72
N GLY A 253 -9.96 -14.62 7.40
CA GLY A 253 -11.19 -14.91 6.67
C GLY A 253 -12.01 -13.67 6.34
N PRO A 254 -13.32 -13.81 6.06
CA PRO A 254 -14.19 -12.70 5.74
C PRO A 254 -14.22 -11.63 6.84
N LEU A 255 -14.23 -10.37 6.45
CA LEU A 255 -14.26 -9.25 7.39
C LEU A 255 -15.57 -9.18 8.15
N ARG A 256 -15.50 -8.78 9.42
CA ARG A 256 -16.63 -8.68 10.34
C ARG A 256 -16.65 -7.30 11.01
N GLU A 257 -17.82 -6.68 11.09
CA GLU A 257 -18.02 -5.36 11.72
C GLU A 257 -17.91 -5.39 13.25
N ASP A 258 -18.11 -6.56 13.87
CA ASP A 258 -17.99 -6.77 15.31
C ASP A 258 -16.54 -7.08 15.76
N THR A 259 -15.58 -7.01 14.85
CA THR A 259 -14.19 -7.41 15.09
C THR A 259 -13.24 -6.24 14.90
N VAL A 260 -12.28 -6.12 15.81
CA VAL A 260 -11.12 -5.24 15.68
C VAL A 260 -9.93 -6.06 15.21
N TYR A 261 -9.31 -5.63 14.13
CA TYR A 261 -8.13 -6.25 13.55
C TYR A 261 -6.88 -5.50 14.00
N VAL A 262 -5.94 -6.21 14.57
CA VAL A 262 -4.68 -5.63 15.04
C VAL A 262 -3.52 -6.32 14.31
N ASN A 263 -2.79 -5.55 13.51
CA ASN A 263 -1.55 -5.99 12.91
C ASN A 263 -0.39 -5.41 13.73
N LEU A 264 0.29 -6.25 14.49
CA LEU A 264 1.34 -5.88 15.42
C LEU A 264 2.71 -6.29 14.85
N GLY A 265 3.53 -5.29 14.60
CA GLY A 265 4.92 -5.45 14.20
C GLY A 265 5.79 -4.41 14.91
N THR A 266 6.75 -3.82 14.23
CA THR A 266 7.54 -2.66 14.71
C THR A 266 6.62 -1.52 15.16
N GLY A 267 5.57 -1.23 14.37
CA GLY A 267 4.40 -0.44 14.74
C GLY A 267 3.16 -1.33 14.86
N ALA A 268 2.00 -0.74 15.16
CA ALA A 268 0.73 -1.44 15.10
C ALA A 268 -0.30 -0.66 14.28
N PHE A 269 -1.11 -1.40 13.53
CA PHE A 269 -2.30 -0.89 12.86
C PHE A 269 -3.52 -1.53 13.52
N VAL A 270 -4.45 -0.69 13.96
CA VAL A 270 -5.70 -1.11 14.58
C VAL A 270 -6.83 -0.69 13.66
N SER A 271 -7.57 -1.66 13.14
CA SER A 271 -8.63 -1.41 12.15
C SER A 271 -9.94 -2.02 12.59
N ARG A 272 -11.03 -1.30 12.40
CA ARG A 272 -12.39 -1.78 12.61
C ARG A 272 -13.20 -1.58 11.35
N VAL A 273 -13.85 -2.64 10.86
CA VAL A 273 -14.77 -2.56 9.72
C VAL A 273 -15.98 -1.71 10.07
N THR A 274 -16.33 -0.78 9.20
CA THR A 274 -17.49 0.14 9.38
C THR A 274 -18.63 -0.12 8.40
N GLY A 275 -18.47 -1.12 7.52
CA GLY A 275 -19.50 -1.49 6.53
C GLY A 275 -19.19 -0.96 5.14
N THR A 276 -20.25 -0.66 4.39
CA THR A 276 -20.20 -0.26 2.97
C THR A 276 -20.19 1.25 2.75
N GLU A 277 -20.37 2.02 3.80
CA GLU A 277 -20.34 3.48 3.77
C GLU A 277 -19.15 4.02 4.56
N PRO A 278 -18.48 5.07 4.08
CA PRO A 278 -17.35 5.67 4.79
C PRO A 278 -17.81 6.32 6.11
N THR A 279 -17.19 5.93 7.20
CA THR A 279 -17.40 6.54 8.53
C THR A 279 -16.19 7.39 8.89
N TYR A 280 -16.43 8.59 9.38
CA TYR A 280 -15.37 9.55 9.71
C TYR A 280 -15.28 9.78 11.21
N ASP A 281 -14.06 9.85 11.72
CA ASP A 281 -13.72 10.29 13.07
C ASP A 281 -12.53 11.28 12.99
N ALA A 282 -12.58 12.34 13.77
CA ALA A 282 -11.55 13.38 13.72
C ALA A 282 -10.14 12.92 14.13
N ARG A 283 -10.01 11.74 14.73
CA ARG A 283 -8.75 11.18 15.25
C ARG A 283 -8.35 9.86 14.59
N LEU A 284 -9.13 9.39 13.60
CA LEU A 284 -8.88 8.12 12.91
C LEU A 284 -8.91 8.35 11.41
N LEU A 285 -8.21 7.49 10.69
CA LEU A 285 -8.28 7.45 9.25
C LEU A 285 -9.51 6.66 8.82
N THR A 286 -10.19 7.12 7.78
CA THR A 286 -11.17 6.33 7.04
C THR A 286 -10.48 5.71 5.84
N SER A 287 -10.46 4.40 5.75
CA SER A 287 -9.72 3.68 4.71
C SER A 287 -10.62 2.73 3.94
N LEU A 288 -10.42 2.69 2.63
CA LEU A 288 -11.00 1.67 1.78
C LEU A 288 -10.17 0.37 1.90
N VAL A 289 -10.84 -0.75 2.11
CA VAL A 289 -10.19 -2.07 2.19
C VAL A 289 -10.30 -2.83 0.88
N LEU A 290 -11.48 -2.80 0.30
CA LEU A 290 -11.80 -3.48 -0.95
C LEU A 290 -12.97 -2.79 -1.64
N GLN A 291 -12.91 -2.67 -2.94
CA GLN A 291 -14.04 -2.35 -3.78
C GLN A 291 -14.18 -3.42 -4.86
N ASP A 292 -15.32 -4.08 -4.88
CA ASP A 292 -15.73 -4.96 -5.96
C ASP A 292 -16.76 -4.22 -6.87
N PRO A 293 -17.25 -4.83 -7.96
CA PRO A 293 -18.25 -4.18 -8.83
C PRO A 293 -19.60 -3.86 -8.17
N ARG A 294 -19.85 -4.36 -6.96
CA ARG A 294 -21.16 -4.24 -6.27
C ARG A 294 -21.08 -3.29 -5.08
N GLN A 295 -19.98 -3.32 -4.34
CA GLN A 295 -19.85 -2.58 -3.07
C GLN A 295 -18.40 -2.26 -2.74
N ALA A 296 -18.25 -1.30 -1.84
CA ALA A 296 -16.99 -0.97 -1.18
C ALA A 296 -17.05 -1.39 0.29
N THR A 297 -15.90 -1.72 0.88
CA THR A 297 -15.76 -2.03 2.31
C THR A 297 -14.77 -1.06 2.94
N TYR A 298 -15.21 -0.42 4.05
CA TYR A 298 -14.45 0.60 4.74
C TYR A 298 -14.04 0.16 6.14
N VAL A 299 -12.99 0.79 6.65
CA VAL A 299 -12.51 0.67 8.04
C VAL A 299 -12.18 2.03 8.61
N LEU A 300 -12.37 2.19 9.92
CA LEU A 300 -11.63 3.17 10.71
C LEU A 300 -10.28 2.57 11.10
N GLU A 301 -9.21 3.33 10.92
CA GLU A 301 -7.83 2.88 11.12
C GLU A 301 -7.09 3.83 12.05
N GLY A 302 -6.52 3.26 13.12
CA GLY A 302 -5.56 3.94 13.99
C GLY A 302 -4.18 3.33 13.84
N THR A 303 -3.14 4.17 13.89
CA THR A 303 -1.75 3.74 13.80
C THR A 303 -1.07 3.99 15.13
N VAL A 304 -0.41 2.97 15.67
CA VAL A 304 0.47 3.07 16.85
C VAL A 304 1.90 2.90 16.36
N ASN A 305 2.67 3.99 16.43
CA ASN A 305 4.08 3.92 16.05
C ASN A 305 4.90 3.37 17.20
N GLY A 306 5.89 2.53 16.86
CA GLY A 306 6.78 1.98 17.84
C GLY A 306 6.11 0.98 18.80
N ALA A 307 5.24 0.11 18.32
CA ALA A 307 4.66 -0.95 19.15
C ALA A 307 5.73 -1.99 19.55
N GLY A 308 6.20 -2.80 18.59
CA GLY A 308 7.33 -3.71 18.78
C GLY A 308 8.62 -2.98 19.09
N ALA A 309 8.92 -1.90 18.35
CA ALA A 309 10.11 -1.08 18.59
C ALA A 309 10.14 -0.42 19.98
N ALA A 310 8.99 -0.17 20.60
CA ALA A 310 8.95 0.31 21.99
C ALA A 310 9.40 -0.78 22.98
N LEU A 311 9.08 -2.04 22.69
CA LEU A 311 9.55 -3.18 23.50
C LEU A 311 11.06 -3.37 23.33
N ASP A 312 11.57 -3.29 22.10
CA ASP A 312 13.00 -3.39 21.80
C ASP A 312 13.77 -2.27 22.54
N TRP A 313 13.29 -1.04 22.40
CA TRP A 313 13.84 0.11 23.13
C TRP A 313 13.83 -0.09 24.65
N LEU A 314 12.72 -0.58 25.20
CA LEU A 314 12.61 -0.84 26.64
C LEU A 314 13.61 -1.91 27.08
N GLY A 315 13.79 -2.96 26.27
CA GLY A 315 14.80 -4.00 26.48
C GLY A 315 16.21 -3.42 26.53
N GLU A 316 16.56 -2.58 25.56
CA GLU A 316 17.85 -1.89 25.49
C GLU A 316 18.11 -1.00 26.74
N GLN A 317 17.11 -0.20 27.16
CA GLN A 317 17.23 0.66 28.35
C GLN A 317 17.47 -0.13 29.64
N HIS A 318 16.99 -1.37 29.70
CA HIS A 318 17.15 -2.24 30.86
C HIS A 318 18.24 -3.31 30.71
N GLY A 319 18.97 -3.30 29.60
CA GLY A 319 20.03 -4.27 29.31
C GLY A 319 19.48 -5.71 29.22
N ARG A 320 18.26 -5.89 28.77
CA ARG A 320 17.56 -7.19 28.65
C ARG A 320 16.93 -7.34 27.28
N GLU A 321 17.15 -8.48 26.66
CA GLU A 321 16.36 -8.90 25.51
C GLU A 321 14.98 -9.36 25.99
N LEU A 322 13.91 -8.71 25.51
CA LEU A 322 12.53 -9.06 25.84
C LEU A 322 12.03 -10.16 24.89
N ALA A 323 12.33 -11.41 25.21
CA ALA A 323 11.87 -12.53 24.40
C ALA A 323 10.33 -12.64 24.40
N PRO A 324 9.68 -12.94 23.27
CA PRO A 324 8.21 -13.06 23.18
C PRO A 324 7.58 -14.02 24.21
N ALA A 325 8.28 -15.11 24.57
CA ALA A 325 7.82 -16.05 25.57
C ALA A 325 7.77 -15.45 26.99
N GLN A 326 8.72 -14.56 27.33
CA GLN A 326 8.72 -13.84 28.61
C GLN A 326 7.59 -12.80 28.68
N LEU A 327 7.35 -12.09 27.58
CA LEU A 327 6.23 -11.15 27.47
C LEU A 327 4.89 -11.88 27.69
N ALA A 328 4.70 -13.03 27.05
CA ALA A 328 3.50 -13.85 27.24
C ALA A 328 3.29 -14.26 28.71
N THR A 329 4.37 -14.63 29.39
CA THR A 329 4.32 -15.00 30.81
C THR A 329 3.96 -13.82 31.70
N TRP A 330 4.54 -12.63 31.46
CA TRP A 330 4.24 -11.43 32.23
C TRP A 330 2.81 -10.93 32.01
N LEU A 331 2.28 -11.05 30.80
CA LEU A 331 0.89 -10.71 30.50
C LEU A 331 -0.12 -11.61 31.22
N GLN A 332 0.26 -12.85 31.52
CA GLN A 332 -0.58 -13.78 32.30
C GLN A 332 -0.60 -13.48 33.81
N THR A 333 0.42 -12.78 34.33
CA THR A 333 0.52 -12.46 35.76
C THR A 333 -0.32 -11.25 36.18
N GLY A 334 -1.15 -10.72 35.29
CA GLY A 334 -2.13 -9.65 35.40
C GLY A 334 -2.07 -8.73 36.65
N HIS A 335 -1.98 -7.43 36.41
CA HIS A 335 -2.17 -6.42 37.46
C HIS A 335 -3.52 -5.73 37.24
N ASP A 336 -4.26 -5.50 38.31
CA ASP A 336 -5.58 -4.82 38.29
C ASP A 336 -5.51 -3.36 37.77
N ARG A 337 -4.33 -2.77 37.73
CA ARG A 337 -4.06 -1.45 37.13
C ARG A 337 -2.81 -1.50 36.31
N LEU A 338 -2.99 -1.49 34.98
CA LEU A 338 -1.88 -1.33 34.04
C LEU A 338 -1.51 0.17 33.97
N PRO A 339 -0.21 0.52 34.02
CA PRO A 339 0.22 1.88 33.76
C PRO A 339 -0.09 2.27 32.30
N LEU A 340 -0.49 3.52 32.10
CA LEU A 340 -0.64 4.05 30.75
C LEU A 340 0.77 4.39 30.20
N PHE A 341 1.16 3.75 29.13
CA PHE A 341 2.40 4.05 28.43
C PHE A 341 2.14 5.06 27.31
N LEU A 342 2.67 6.28 27.45
CA LEU A 342 2.66 7.28 26.37
C LEU A 342 3.86 7.02 25.46
N ASN A 343 3.60 6.48 24.30
CA ASN A 343 4.63 6.05 23.36
C ASN A 343 5.29 7.24 22.65
N GLY A 344 6.47 7.64 23.13
CA GLY A 344 7.36 8.62 22.48
C GLY A 344 8.59 8.00 21.81
N VAL A 345 8.71 6.67 21.80
CA VAL A 345 9.91 5.95 21.35
C VAL A 345 10.14 6.09 19.85
N SER A 346 9.07 6.10 19.08
CA SER A 346 9.11 6.35 17.64
C SER A 346 8.09 7.43 17.34
N LEU A 347 8.54 8.68 17.25
CA LEU A 347 7.67 9.77 16.84
C LEU A 347 7.08 9.47 15.47
N SER A 348 5.77 9.33 15.42
CA SER A 348 4.99 9.13 14.23
C SER A 348 5.31 10.16 13.17
N LEU A 349 5.37 9.70 11.93
CA LEU A 349 5.34 10.57 10.76
C LEU A 349 4.08 11.46 10.74
N ILE A 350 3.02 11.06 11.44
CA ILE A 350 1.76 11.81 11.60
C ILE A 350 1.90 12.84 12.74
N HIS A 351 2.57 12.52 13.85
CA HIS A 351 2.68 13.41 15.00
C HIS A 351 3.76 14.51 14.88
N ILE A 352 4.66 14.45 13.91
CA ILE A 352 5.64 15.52 13.69
C ILE A 352 5.00 16.74 13.00
N SER A 353 3.82 16.60 12.43
CA SER A 353 3.06 17.70 11.81
C SER A 353 2.01 18.33 12.74
N GLU A 354 1.71 17.75 13.91
CA GLU A 354 0.88 18.40 14.89
C GLU A 354 1.75 19.28 15.82
N PRO A 355 1.52 20.60 15.86
CA PRO A 355 2.03 21.39 16.95
C PRO A 355 1.39 20.86 18.23
N THR A 356 2.22 20.43 19.19
CA THR A 356 1.76 20.12 20.54
C THR A 356 0.94 21.30 21.05
N ARG A 357 -0.39 21.19 20.99
CA ARG A 357 -1.24 22.10 21.77
C ARG A 357 -1.01 21.72 23.22
N PRO A 358 -0.54 22.65 24.08
CA PRO A 358 -0.53 22.39 25.50
C PRO A 358 -1.98 22.20 25.97
N TYR A 359 -2.21 21.13 26.68
CA TYR A 359 -3.47 20.87 27.39
C TYR A 359 -3.68 21.90 28.48
#